data_4d6fff801d42c77cdeebd185e9d46cc0
#
_entry.id   4d6fff801d42c77cdeebd185e9d46cc0
#
_cell.length_a   1.000
_cell.length_b   1.000
_cell.length_c   1.000
_cell.angle_alpha   90.00
_cell.angle_beta   90.00
_cell.angle_gamma   90.00
#
_symmetry.space_group_name_H-M   'P 1'
#
loop_
_entity.id
_entity.type
_entity.pdbx_description
1 polymer ?
#
loop_
_entity_poly.entity_id
_entity_poly.type
_entity_poly.pdbx_seq_one_letter_code
_entity_poly.pdbx_strand_id
1 'polypeptide(L)'
;DVSLVGSEMCIRDRDRIDATESSTDKIVNEYKVVSKQVEGLKLYNAQKRIQIQAQLDLMDKYDEQLVQVVIMQRQIPPLAQRMLDGLEKYVNLDTPFHIKERTDRLKLVRDSLSNPKVTASEQVRQILEAFNIEAEYGRKLDAYEETIVIDGTEIVVNILRVGRLGMFYQTKDGRDTGYWDPDTQTWEEISGSYRTQIRDGIRMAKKEAPIDMLMLPVKIGGAR
;
A
#
# COMPACT_ATOMS: atom_id res chain seq x y z
N ASP A 1 -103.93 24.17 0.57
CA ASP A 1 -103.06 23.53 1.53
C ASP A 1 -102.26 22.31 0.99
N VAL A 2 -102.67 21.71 -0.14
CA VAL A 2 -101.90 20.61 -0.75
C VAL A 2 -100.60 21.01 -1.48
N SER A 3 -100.51 22.25 -1.95
CA SER A 3 -99.36 22.78 -2.66
C SER A 3 -98.17 23.07 -1.76
N LEU A 4 -98.38 23.51 -0.53
CA LEU A 4 -97.29 23.76 0.45
C LEU A 4 -96.67 22.52 0.97
N VAL A 5 -97.42 21.42 1.22
CA VAL A 5 -96.88 20.12 1.67
C VAL A 5 -96.01 19.46 0.62
N GLY A 6 -96.43 19.58 -0.65
CA GLY A 6 -95.57 19.05 -1.75
C GLY A 6 -94.26 19.77 -1.88
N SER A 7 -94.21 21.10 -1.68
CA SER A 7 -92.98 21.93 -1.72
C SER A 7 -92.04 21.59 -0.57
N GLU A 8 -92.55 21.47 0.65
CA GLU A 8 -91.72 21.08 1.83
C GLU A 8 -91.17 19.69 1.72
N MET A 9 -91.83 18.74 1.12
CA MET A 9 -91.36 17.38 0.87
C MET A 9 -90.23 17.39 -0.17
N CYS A 10 -90.37 18.15 -1.24
CA CYS A 10 -89.31 18.31 -2.25
C CYS A 10 -88.06 18.96 -1.67
N ILE A 11 -88.18 19.93 -0.78
CA ILE A 11 -87.03 20.56 -0.12
C ILE A 11 -86.34 19.58 0.77
N ARG A 12 -87.05 18.83 1.58
CA ARG A 12 -86.52 17.81 2.50
C ARG A 12 -85.81 16.66 1.78
N ASP A 13 -86.34 16.22 0.66
CA ASP A 13 -85.72 15.21 -0.17
C ASP A 13 -84.45 15.70 -0.84
N ARG A 14 -84.43 16.97 -1.28
CA ARG A 14 -83.22 17.61 -1.82
C ARG A 14 -82.14 17.72 -0.75
N ASP A 15 -82.48 18.19 0.46
CA ASP A 15 -81.53 18.23 1.58
C ASP A 15 -80.93 16.87 1.93
N ARG A 16 -81.73 15.79 1.82
CA ARG A 16 -81.25 14.41 2.02
C ARG A 16 -80.32 13.95 0.90
N ILE A 17 -80.59 14.33 -0.35
CA ILE A 17 -79.71 14.02 -1.50
C ILE A 17 -78.39 14.76 -1.34
N ASP A 18 -78.42 16.06 -1.04
CA ASP A 18 -77.20 16.86 -0.86
C ASP A 18 -76.33 16.35 0.33
N ALA A 19 -76.99 15.94 1.43
CA ALA A 19 -76.28 15.34 2.56
C ALA A 19 -75.62 13.98 2.20
N THR A 20 -76.33 13.18 1.37
CA THR A 20 -75.81 11.90 0.90
C THR A 20 -74.65 12.10 -0.08
N GLU A 21 -74.77 13.03 -0.99
CA GLU A 21 -73.67 13.41 -1.92
C GLU A 21 -72.45 13.90 -1.16
N SER A 22 -72.63 14.83 -0.21
CA SER A 22 -71.52 15.33 0.63
C SER A 22 -70.82 14.18 1.43
N SER A 23 -71.59 13.23 1.97
CA SER A 23 -71.05 12.09 2.68
C SER A 23 -70.30 11.13 1.74
N THR A 24 -70.81 10.91 0.55
CA THR A 24 -70.19 10.09 -0.49
C THR A 24 -68.88 10.69 -0.94
N ASP A 25 -68.86 12.00 -1.19
CA ASP A 25 -67.63 12.71 -1.57
C ASP A 25 -66.55 12.64 -0.49
N LYS A 26 -66.92 12.75 0.76
CA LYS A 26 -65.98 12.56 1.88
C LYS A 26 -65.39 11.14 1.89
N ILE A 27 -66.23 10.11 1.77
CA ILE A 27 -65.76 8.73 1.74
C ILE A 27 -64.86 8.47 0.53
N VAL A 28 -65.18 8.97 -0.64
CA VAL A 28 -64.35 8.83 -1.86
C VAL A 28 -63.03 9.52 -1.67
N ASN A 29 -62.97 10.68 -1.08
CA ASN A 29 -61.75 11.42 -0.82
C ASN A 29 -60.87 10.69 0.23
N GLU A 30 -61.46 10.23 1.30
CA GLU A 30 -60.78 9.41 2.31
C GLU A 30 -60.22 8.10 1.71
N TYR A 31 -61.01 7.43 0.87
CA TYR A 31 -60.55 6.22 0.18
C TYR A 31 -59.32 6.51 -0.73
N LYS A 32 -59.37 7.62 -1.50
CA LYS A 32 -58.25 8.03 -2.35
C LYS A 32 -56.98 8.30 -1.53
N VAL A 33 -57.09 8.96 -0.39
CA VAL A 33 -55.96 9.27 0.50
C VAL A 33 -55.39 7.97 1.09
N VAL A 34 -56.24 7.11 1.64
CA VAL A 34 -55.81 5.85 2.23
C VAL A 34 -55.17 4.92 1.17
N SER A 35 -55.78 4.86 -0.04
CA SER A 35 -55.26 4.03 -1.13
C SER A 35 -53.84 4.49 -1.52
N LYS A 36 -53.59 5.81 -1.66
CA LYS A 36 -52.24 6.35 -1.92
C LYS A 36 -51.24 6.05 -0.81
N GLN A 37 -51.67 6.13 0.47
CA GLN A 37 -50.83 5.77 1.60
C GLN A 37 -50.46 4.29 1.57
N VAL A 38 -51.40 3.40 1.28
CA VAL A 38 -51.16 1.96 1.16
C VAL A 38 -50.21 1.65 0.03
N GLU A 39 -50.36 2.27 -1.13
CA GLU A 39 -49.40 2.12 -2.25
C GLU A 39 -48.00 2.62 -1.88
N GLY A 40 -47.89 3.78 -1.24
CA GLY A 40 -46.61 4.30 -0.75
C GLY A 40 -45.93 3.37 0.26
N LEU A 41 -46.70 2.84 1.20
CA LEU A 41 -46.21 1.87 2.19
C LEU A 41 -45.78 0.55 1.55
N LYS A 42 -46.51 0.05 0.56
CA LYS A 42 -46.15 -1.16 -0.18
C LYS A 42 -44.78 -0.96 -0.89
N LEU A 43 -44.59 0.17 -1.57
CA LEU A 43 -43.36 0.50 -2.25
C LEU A 43 -42.20 0.64 -1.24
N TYR A 44 -42.41 1.38 -0.16
CA TYR A 44 -41.43 1.51 0.93
C TYR A 44 -41.03 0.15 1.51
N ASN A 45 -41.99 -0.72 1.81
CA ASN A 45 -41.72 -2.05 2.34
C ASN A 45 -40.94 -2.92 1.32
N ALA A 46 -41.27 -2.84 0.03
CA ALA A 46 -40.55 -3.55 -0.99
C ALA A 46 -39.06 -3.09 -1.04
N GLN A 47 -38.82 -1.80 -1.00
CA GLN A 47 -37.46 -1.24 -0.94
C GLN A 47 -36.72 -1.68 0.34
N LYS A 48 -37.39 -1.67 1.50
CA LYS A 48 -36.80 -2.14 2.76
C LYS A 48 -36.43 -3.62 2.73
N ARG A 49 -37.23 -4.45 2.10
CA ARG A 49 -36.90 -5.88 1.93
C ARG A 49 -35.64 -6.08 1.10
N ILE A 50 -35.46 -5.32 0.02
CA ILE A 50 -34.23 -5.37 -0.77
C ILE A 50 -33.01 -4.94 0.06
N GLN A 51 -33.14 -3.86 0.86
CA GLN A 51 -32.07 -3.42 1.75
C GLN A 51 -31.72 -4.47 2.81
N ILE A 52 -32.71 -5.09 3.42
CA ILE A 52 -32.51 -6.16 4.42
C ILE A 52 -31.78 -7.35 3.77
N GLN A 53 -32.23 -7.78 2.58
CA GLN A 53 -31.57 -8.89 1.89
C GLN A 53 -30.10 -8.58 1.58
N ALA A 54 -29.81 -7.39 1.09
CA ALA A 54 -28.42 -6.95 0.85
C ALA A 54 -27.57 -6.93 2.14
N GLN A 55 -28.16 -6.57 3.28
CA GLN A 55 -27.48 -6.62 4.57
C GLN A 55 -27.21 -8.06 5.03
N LEU A 56 -28.16 -8.97 4.84
CA LEU A 56 -27.96 -10.39 5.16
C LEU A 56 -26.87 -11.01 4.30
N ASP A 57 -26.88 -10.74 3.00
CA ASP A 57 -25.84 -11.22 2.09
C ASP A 57 -24.44 -10.66 2.46
N LEU A 58 -24.39 -9.45 2.99
CA LEU A 58 -23.16 -8.85 3.48
C LEU A 58 -22.68 -9.49 4.79
N MET A 59 -23.60 -9.83 5.69
CA MET A 59 -23.28 -10.55 6.93
C MET A 59 -22.70 -11.92 6.65
N ASP A 60 -23.30 -12.70 5.73
CA ASP A 60 -22.77 -14.01 5.33
C ASP A 60 -21.34 -13.90 4.78
N LYS A 61 -21.07 -12.87 3.94
CA LYS A 61 -19.71 -12.59 3.45
C LYS A 61 -18.73 -12.26 4.59
N TYR A 62 -19.15 -11.50 5.57
CA TYR A 62 -18.31 -11.19 6.73
C TYR A 62 -18.01 -12.43 7.58
N ASP A 63 -18.97 -13.34 7.75
CA ASP A 63 -18.75 -14.59 8.47
C ASP A 63 -17.71 -15.47 7.75
N GLU A 64 -17.78 -15.59 6.43
CA GLU A 64 -16.75 -16.27 5.64
C GLU A 64 -15.38 -15.61 5.78
N GLN A 65 -15.31 -14.27 5.71
CA GLN A 65 -14.07 -13.50 5.85
C GLN A 65 -13.45 -13.66 7.24
N LEU A 66 -14.27 -13.70 8.30
CA LEU A 66 -13.77 -13.91 9.67
C LEU A 66 -13.06 -15.25 9.83
N VAL A 67 -13.58 -16.31 9.22
CA VAL A 67 -12.90 -17.61 9.20
C VAL A 67 -11.56 -17.54 8.49
N GLN A 68 -11.50 -16.86 7.34
CA GLN A 68 -10.26 -16.68 6.57
C GLN A 68 -9.22 -15.83 7.32
N VAL A 69 -9.66 -14.79 8.03
CA VAL A 69 -8.76 -13.94 8.83
C VAL A 69 -8.03 -14.75 9.91
N VAL A 70 -8.72 -15.66 10.59
CA VAL A 70 -8.09 -16.52 11.59
C VAL A 70 -7.02 -17.42 10.98
N ILE A 71 -7.28 -17.96 9.79
CA ILE A 71 -6.29 -18.77 9.04
C ILE A 71 -5.08 -17.91 8.65
N MET A 72 -5.33 -16.73 8.09
CA MET A 72 -4.26 -15.80 7.71
C MET A 72 -3.40 -15.36 8.89
N GLN A 73 -3.99 -15.05 10.04
CA GLN A 73 -3.26 -14.69 11.26
C GLN A 73 -2.28 -15.78 11.71
N ARG A 74 -2.58 -17.04 11.45
CA ARG A 74 -1.69 -18.17 11.77
C ARG A 74 -0.59 -18.37 10.71
N GLN A 75 -0.86 -18.02 9.47
CA GLN A 75 0.08 -18.21 8.35
C GLN A 75 1.06 -17.03 8.16
N ILE A 76 0.66 -15.82 8.56
CA ILE A 76 1.48 -14.60 8.42
C ILE A 76 2.82 -14.70 9.17
N PRO A 77 2.89 -15.05 10.47
CA PRO A 77 4.15 -15.08 11.19
C PRO A 77 5.20 -16.01 10.57
N PRO A 78 4.90 -17.28 10.21
CA PRO A 78 5.90 -18.14 9.58
C PRO A 78 6.29 -17.67 8.17
N LEU A 79 5.41 -17.01 7.45
CA LEU A 79 5.74 -16.39 6.16
C LEU A 79 6.71 -15.21 6.37
N ALA A 80 6.39 -14.33 7.31
CA ALA A 80 7.22 -13.18 7.68
C ALA A 80 8.64 -13.61 8.09
N GLN A 81 8.76 -14.67 8.87
CA GLN A 81 10.06 -15.23 9.26
C GLN A 81 10.87 -15.71 8.04
N ARG A 82 10.24 -16.45 7.13
CA ARG A 82 10.91 -16.93 5.90
C ARG A 82 11.32 -15.77 4.98
N MET A 83 10.51 -14.72 4.90
CA MET A 83 10.86 -13.52 4.13
C MET A 83 12.09 -12.84 4.73
N LEU A 84 12.14 -12.67 6.04
CA LEU A 84 13.27 -12.05 6.72
C LEU A 84 14.55 -12.88 6.55
N ASP A 85 14.47 -14.20 6.72
CA ASP A 85 15.60 -15.11 6.53
C ASP A 85 16.11 -15.09 5.07
N GLY A 86 15.19 -14.94 4.11
CA GLY A 86 15.54 -14.75 2.69
C GLY A 86 16.27 -13.44 2.45
N LEU A 87 15.80 -12.35 3.08
CA LEU A 87 16.43 -11.03 2.96
C LEU A 87 17.81 -10.99 3.61
N GLU A 88 17.98 -11.63 4.76
CA GLU A 88 19.30 -11.79 5.40
C GLU A 88 20.32 -12.51 4.50
N LYS A 89 19.91 -13.64 3.92
CA LYS A 89 20.75 -14.36 2.97
C LYS A 89 21.12 -13.52 1.77
N TYR A 90 20.16 -12.76 1.26
CA TYR A 90 20.37 -11.85 0.14
C TYR A 90 21.39 -10.76 0.49
N VAL A 91 21.25 -10.09 1.65
CA VAL A 91 22.19 -9.06 2.11
C VAL A 91 23.61 -9.60 2.29
N ASN A 92 23.73 -10.83 2.79
CA ASN A 92 25.04 -11.49 3.00
C ASN A 92 25.73 -11.92 1.70
N LEU A 93 24.97 -12.15 0.63
CA LEU A 93 25.49 -12.52 -0.70
C LEU A 93 25.71 -11.33 -1.62
N ASP A 94 25.16 -10.16 -1.27
CA ASP A 94 25.23 -8.94 -2.05
C ASP A 94 26.61 -8.25 -1.88
N THR A 95 26.87 -7.24 -2.70
CA THR A 95 28.06 -6.37 -2.55
C THR A 95 28.10 -5.75 -1.14
N PRO A 96 29.28 -5.63 -0.50
CA PRO A 96 29.44 -5.22 0.88
C PRO A 96 29.37 -3.68 1.04
N PHE A 97 28.20 -3.09 0.84
CA PHE A 97 27.96 -1.66 1.08
C PHE A 97 27.02 -1.47 2.28
N HIS A 98 27.27 -0.45 3.07
CA HIS A 98 26.47 -0.09 4.25
C HIS A 98 26.09 -1.28 5.13
N ILE A 99 26.99 -2.26 5.28
CA ILE A 99 26.70 -3.55 5.95
C ILE A 99 26.13 -3.35 7.34
N LYS A 100 26.71 -2.41 8.11
CA LYS A 100 26.25 -2.14 9.48
C LYS A 100 24.79 -1.67 9.49
N GLU A 101 24.45 -0.68 8.67
CA GLU A 101 23.09 -0.14 8.59
C GLU A 101 22.08 -1.18 8.14
N ARG A 102 22.43 -1.97 7.11
CA ARG A 102 21.58 -3.05 6.57
C ARG A 102 21.34 -4.13 7.62
N THR A 103 22.39 -4.55 8.32
CA THR A 103 22.31 -5.57 9.38
C THR A 103 21.51 -5.06 10.58
N ASP A 104 21.71 -3.81 11.00
CA ASP A 104 20.97 -3.21 12.11
C ASP A 104 19.47 -3.11 11.77
N ARG A 105 19.13 -2.76 10.53
CA ARG A 105 17.73 -2.76 10.05
C ARG A 105 17.10 -4.13 10.10
N LEU A 106 17.78 -5.17 9.61
CA LEU A 106 17.29 -6.54 9.68
C LEU A 106 17.09 -7.01 11.12
N LYS A 107 17.98 -6.60 12.02
CA LYS A 107 17.88 -6.90 13.45
C LYS A 107 16.65 -6.24 14.09
N LEU A 108 16.39 -4.96 13.78
CA LEU A 108 15.19 -4.26 14.24
C LEU A 108 13.91 -4.97 13.77
N VAL A 109 13.86 -5.42 12.53
CA VAL A 109 12.72 -6.15 11.99
C VAL A 109 12.57 -7.51 12.70
N ARG A 110 13.66 -8.22 12.98
CA ARG A 110 13.67 -9.49 13.72
C ARG A 110 13.16 -9.31 15.15
N ASP A 111 13.59 -8.28 15.83
CA ASP A 111 13.13 -7.93 17.18
C ASP A 111 11.63 -7.59 17.18
N SER A 112 11.15 -6.92 16.15
CA SER A 112 9.72 -6.64 15.97
C SER A 112 8.89 -7.89 15.76
N LEU A 113 9.39 -8.89 14.99
CA LEU A 113 8.73 -10.19 14.81
C LEU A 113 8.60 -10.97 16.12
N SER A 114 9.55 -10.83 17.01
CA SER A 114 9.57 -11.49 18.32
C SER A 114 8.71 -10.77 19.37
N ASN A 115 8.24 -9.55 19.08
CA ASN A 115 7.50 -8.73 20.04
C ASN A 115 5.98 -8.99 19.95
N PRO A 116 5.36 -9.57 21.02
CA PRO A 116 3.93 -9.87 21.02
C PRO A 116 3.03 -8.64 21.01
N LYS A 117 3.57 -7.43 21.25
CA LYS A 117 2.82 -6.16 21.23
C LYS A 117 2.66 -5.62 19.80
N VAL A 118 3.42 -6.12 18.84
CA VAL A 118 3.37 -5.69 17.44
C VAL A 118 2.37 -6.56 16.70
N THR A 119 1.43 -5.92 16.01
CA THR A 119 0.42 -6.65 15.24
C THR A 119 1.05 -7.32 14.01
N ALA A 120 0.47 -8.44 13.57
CA ALA A 120 0.93 -9.15 12.37
C ALA A 120 0.99 -8.26 11.12
N SER A 121 0.04 -7.35 10.97
CA SER A 121 0.01 -6.37 9.87
C SER A 121 1.21 -5.44 9.90
N GLU A 122 1.58 -4.95 11.08
CA GLU A 122 2.73 -4.06 11.27
C GLU A 122 4.05 -4.80 11.02
N GLN A 123 4.14 -6.06 11.45
CA GLN A 123 5.30 -6.91 11.18
C GLN A 123 5.52 -7.08 9.67
N VAL A 124 4.45 -7.41 8.92
CA VAL A 124 4.52 -7.52 7.45
C VAL A 124 4.89 -6.18 6.81
N ARG A 125 4.34 -5.07 7.27
CA ARG A 125 4.66 -3.73 6.77
C ARG A 125 6.14 -3.43 6.90
N GLN A 126 6.75 -3.71 8.06
CA GLN A 126 8.18 -3.47 8.31
C GLN A 126 9.07 -4.33 7.41
N ILE A 127 8.70 -5.59 7.19
CA ILE A 127 9.44 -6.47 6.27
C ILE A 127 9.37 -5.94 4.84
N LEU A 128 8.17 -5.59 4.37
CA LEU A 128 7.99 -5.02 3.01
C LEU A 128 8.75 -3.71 2.84
N GLU A 129 8.81 -2.87 3.87
CA GLU A 129 9.62 -1.65 3.87
C GLU A 129 11.12 -1.97 3.76
N ALA A 130 11.61 -2.97 4.50
CA ALA A 130 12.99 -3.42 4.38
C ALA A 130 13.30 -3.93 2.96
N PHE A 131 12.42 -4.72 2.36
CA PHE A 131 12.56 -5.14 0.95
C PHE A 131 12.56 -3.97 -0.02
N ASN A 132 11.69 -2.98 0.20
CA ASN A 132 11.62 -1.80 -0.65
C ASN A 132 12.92 -0.98 -0.59
N ILE A 133 13.48 -0.78 0.59
CA ILE A 133 14.76 -0.09 0.77
C ILE A 133 15.87 -0.85 0.04
N GLU A 134 15.90 -2.18 0.17
CA GLU A 134 16.87 -2.99 -0.56
C GLU A 134 16.69 -2.88 -2.09
N ALA A 135 15.45 -2.84 -2.57
CA ALA A 135 15.19 -2.63 -4.00
C ALA A 135 15.63 -1.23 -4.48
N GLU A 136 15.45 -0.20 -3.64
CA GLU A 136 15.88 1.16 -3.96
C GLU A 136 17.40 1.30 -4.11
N TYR A 137 18.18 0.54 -3.34
CA TYR A 137 19.63 0.56 -3.49
C TYR A 137 20.10 0.19 -4.92
N GLY A 138 19.35 -0.64 -5.62
CA GLY A 138 19.64 -0.99 -7.01
C GLY A 138 19.53 0.17 -8.01
N ARG A 139 18.84 1.25 -7.65
CA ARG A 139 18.56 2.40 -8.53
C ARG A 139 19.29 3.68 -8.14
N LYS A 140 19.91 3.68 -6.95
CA LYS A 140 20.54 4.89 -6.39
C LYS A 140 22.03 4.94 -6.71
N LEU A 141 22.49 6.11 -7.15
CA LEU A 141 23.89 6.48 -7.13
C LEU A 141 24.19 7.03 -5.74
N ASP A 142 25.22 6.52 -5.09
CA ASP A 142 25.58 6.87 -3.73
C ASP A 142 27.08 7.02 -3.56
N ALA A 143 27.53 7.96 -2.71
CA ALA A 143 28.93 8.15 -2.41
C ALA A 143 29.12 8.45 -0.92
N TYR A 144 30.01 7.70 -0.30
CA TYR A 144 30.32 7.80 1.13
C TYR A 144 31.80 7.52 1.38
N GLU A 145 32.27 7.89 2.56
CA GLU A 145 33.64 7.58 3.01
C GLU A 145 33.63 6.30 3.83
N GLU A 146 34.58 5.41 3.55
CA GLU A 146 34.75 4.17 4.30
C GLU A 146 36.24 3.82 4.40
N THR A 147 36.59 3.11 5.46
CA THR A 147 37.93 2.53 5.61
C THR A 147 37.93 1.15 4.99
N ILE A 148 38.72 0.95 3.96
CA ILE A 148 38.87 -0.37 3.32
C ILE A 148 40.29 -0.88 3.49
N VAL A 149 40.46 -2.20 3.40
CA VAL A 149 41.77 -2.84 3.45
C VAL A 149 42.21 -3.15 2.03
N ILE A 150 43.34 -2.53 1.60
CA ILE A 150 43.97 -2.81 0.33
C ILE A 150 45.41 -3.27 0.65
N ASP A 151 45.75 -4.46 0.15
CA ASP A 151 47.08 -5.07 0.38
C ASP A 151 47.52 -5.10 1.86
N GLY A 152 46.54 -5.36 2.77
CA GLY A 152 46.79 -5.43 4.20
C GLY A 152 46.94 -4.06 4.91
N THR A 153 46.73 -2.95 4.21
CA THR A 153 46.78 -1.60 4.75
C THR A 153 45.36 -1.00 4.82
N GLU A 154 44.99 -0.47 5.98
CA GLU A 154 43.73 0.28 6.14
C GLU A 154 43.85 1.67 5.56
N ILE A 155 43.02 2.00 4.58
CA ILE A 155 43.01 3.30 3.91
C ILE A 155 41.58 3.86 3.91
N VAL A 156 41.44 5.14 4.24
CA VAL A 156 40.19 5.87 4.13
C VAL A 156 39.99 6.35 2.70
N VAL A 157 38.92 5.88 2.07
CA VAL A 157 38.61 6.16 0.67
C VAL A 157 37.20 6.70 0.50
N ASN A 158 36.96 7.37 -0.63
CA ASN A 158 35.62 7.67 -1.09
C ASN A 158 35.11 6.48 -1.92
N ILE A 159 34.00 5.93 -1.56
CA ILE A 159 33.33 4.86 -2.31
C ILE A 159 32.24 5.49 -3.17
N LEU A 160 32.21 5.13 -4.44
CA LEU A 160 31.12 5.41 -5.37
C LEU A 160 30.39 4.10 -5.63
N ARG A 161 29.11 4.06 -5.32
CA ARG A 161 28.24 2.92 -5.59
C ARG A 161 27.23 3.29 -6.68
N VAL A 162 27.22 2.54 -7.75
CA VAL A 162 26.28 2.69 -8.87
C VAL A 162 25.24 1.58 -8.82
N GLY A 163 24.18 1.83 -8.07
CA GLY A 163 23.16 0.82 -7.82
C GLY A 163 23.76 -0.46 -7.22
N ARG A 164 23.54 -1.59 -7.89
CA ARG A 164 24.19 -2.89 -7.67
C ARG A 164 25.10 -3.31 -8.83
N LEU A 165 25.30 -2.42 -9.79
CA LEU A 165 26.11 -2.71 -10.98
C LEU A 165 27.59 -2.71 -10.66
N GLY A 166 28.03 -1.84 -9.73
CA GLY A 166 29.43 -1.77 -9.34
C GLY A 166 29.68 -0.83 -8.17
N MET A 167 30.75 -1.13 -7.46
CA MET A 167 31.34 -0.28 -6.43
C MET A 167 32.76 0.09 -6.83
N PHE A 168 33.08 1.36 -6.67
CA PHE A 168 34.38 1.93 -7.02
C PHE A 168 34.91 2.68 -5.81
N TYR A 169 36.22 2.64 -5.62
CA TYR A 169 36.86 3.49 -4.62
C TYR A 169 37.82 4.50 -5.27
N GLN A 170 37.98 5.60 -4.59
CA GLN A 170 39.04 6.59 -4.89
C GLN A 170 39.67 7.08 -3.60
N THR A 171 40.98 7.07 -3.52
CA THR A 171 41.73 7.65 -2.39
C THR A 171 41.46 9.14 -2.27
N LYS A 172 41.61 9.73 -1.07
CA LYS A 172 41.42 11.18 -0.86
C LYS A 172 42.32 12.02 -1.72
N ASP A 173 43.53 11.55 -2.02
CA ASP A 173 44.48 12.20 -2.91
C ASP A 173 44.10 12.08 -4.39
N GLY A 174 43.08 11.30 -4.69
CA GLY A 174 42.61 11.06 -6.06
C GLY A 174 43.59 10.29 -6.95
N ARG A 175 44.62 9.67 -6.38
CA ARG A 175 45.68 8.98 -7.14
C ARG A 175 45.28 7.54 -7.49
N ASP A 176 44.78 6.82 -6.49
CA ASP A 176 44.50 5.40 -6.64
C ASP A 176 42.97 5.21 -6.77
N THR A 177 42.60 4.39 -7.72
CA THR A 177 41.21 4.07 -8.02
C THR A 177 41.08 2.59 -8.28
N GLY A 178 39.99 1.99 -7.79
CA GLY A 178 39.72 0.59 -8.04
C GLY A 178 38.25 0.29 -8.02
N TYR A 179 37.93 -0.97 -8.21
CA TYR A 179 36.56 -1.48 -8.18
C TYR A 179 36.45 -2.73 -7.32
N TRP A 180 35.26 -3.00 -6.85
CA TRP A 180 34.96 -4.23 -6.15
C TRP A 180 34.65 -5.35 -7.13
N ASP A 181 35.46 -6.43 -7.13
CA ASP A 181 35.17 -7.62 -7.91
C ASP A 181 34.25 -8.57 -7.11
N PRO A 182 33.00 -8.81 -7.58
CA PRO A 182 32.08 -9.69 -6.89
C PRO A 182 32.49 -11.18 -6.91
N ASP A 183 33.31 -11.59 -7.89
CA ASP A 183 33.74 -12.98 -8.03
C ASP A 183 34.85 -13.34 -7.02
N THR A 184 35.82 -12.46 -6.86
CA THR A 184 36.96 -12.64 -5.92
C THR A 184 36.67 -12.07 -4.53
N GLN A 185 35.62 -11.22 -4.41
CA GLN A 185 35.29 -10.46 -3.19
C GLN A 185 36.46 -9.61 -2.68
N THR A 186 37.18 -9.01 -3.59
CA THR A 186 38.35 -8.15 -3.30
C THR A 186 38.29 -6.84 -4.07
N TRP A 187 39.03 -5.86 -3.57
CA TRP A 187 39.25 -4.61 -4.28
C TRP A 187 40.37 -4.79 -5.29
N GLU A 188 40.12 -4.47 -6.55
CA GLU A 188 41.10 -4.50 -7.62
C GLU A 188 41.36 -3.10 -8.13
N GLU A 189 42.62 -2.79 -8.45
CA GLU A 189 42.98 -1.51 -9.06
C GLU A 189 42.51 -1.38 -10.50
N ILE A 190 42.14 -0.19 -10.90
CA ILE A 190 41.68 0.14 -12.25
C ILE A 190 42.65 1.09 -12.92
N SER A 191 42.71 0.98 -14.26
CA SER A 191 43.46 1.93 -15.08
C SER A 191 43.13 3.38 -14.74
N GLY A 192 44.14 4.22 -14.63
CA GLY A 192 44.03 5.64 -14.32
C GLY A 192 43.14 6.44 -15.29
N SER A 193 42.77 5.86 -16.46
CA SER A 193 41.84 6.47 -17.42
C SER A 193 40.43 6.71 -16.84
N TYR A 194 40.02 5.92 -15.85
CA TYR A 194 38.71 6.03 -15.21
C TYR A 194 38.68 6.97 -14.00
N ARG A 195 39.85 7.46 -13.57
CA ARG A 195 40.00 8.32 -12.38
C ARG A 195 39.08 9.54 -12.40
N THR A 196 39.02 10.23 -13.55
CA THR A 196 38.18 11.42 -13.71
C THR A 196 36.71 11.06 -13.65
N GLN A 197 36.32 9.96 -14.30
CA GLN A 197 34.90 9.48 -14.29
C GLN A 197 34.41 9.10 -12.88
N ILE A 198 35.26 8.42 -12.11
CA ILE A 198 34.92 8.04 -10.72
C ILE A 198 34.80 9.28 -9.84
N ARG A 199 35.74 10.25 -9.96
CA ARG A 199 35.68 11.53 -9.24
C ARG A 199 34.41 12.30 -9.58
N ASP A 200 34.05 12.39 -10.85
CA ASP A 200 32.86 13.12 -11.29
C ASP A 200 31.60 12.38 -10.83
N GLY A 201 31.59 11.05 -10.83
CA GLY A 201 30.54 10.23 -10.26
C GLY A 201 30.34 10.46 -8.75
N ILE A 202 31.45 10.56 -7.99
CA ILE A 202 31.40 10.89 -6.55
C ILE A 202 30.77 12.28 -6.33
N ARG A 203 31.17 13.28 -7.13
CA ARG A 203 30.61 14.64 -7.04
C ARG A 203 29.11 14.68 -7.41
N MET A 204 28.67 13.90 -8.42
CA MET A 204 27.27 13.77 -8.78
C MET A 204 26.47 13.11 -7.66
N ALA A 205 26.99 12.03 -7.07
CA ALA A 205 26.35 11.35 -5.95
C ALA A 205 26.22 12.26 -4.72
N LYS A 206 27.24 13.09 -4.43
CA LYS A 206 27.23 14.11 -3.37
C LYS A 206 26.38 15.34 -3.73
N LYS A 207 25.79 15.40 -4.94
CA LYS A 207 25.03 16.55 -5.46
C LYS A 207 25.85 17.83 -5.62
N GLU A 208 27.16 17.72 -5.82
CA GLU A 208 28.11 18.82 -6.06
C GLU A 208 28.26 19.11 -7.54
N ALA A 209 27.80 18.22 -8.41
CA ALA A 209 27.83 18.36 -9.86
C ALA A 209 26.48 17.94 -10.46
N PRO A 210 26.09 18.48 -11.64
CA PRO A 210 24.90 18.02 -12.34
C PRO A 210 25.07 16.57 -12.79
N ILE A 211 23.94 15.88 -12.98
CA ILE A 211 23.91 14.48 -13.45
C ILE A 211 24.35 14.47 -14.92
N ASP A 212 25.35 13.66 -15.24
CA ASP A 212 25.90 13.47 -16.58
C ASP A 212 26.16 11.97 -16.83
N MET A 213 26.54 11.62 -18.06
CA MET A 213 26.85 10.26 -18.43
C MET A 213 28.21 9.83 -17.83
N LEU A 214 28.20 8.71 -17.12
CA LEU A 214 29.39 8.08 -16.54
C LEU A 214 29.79 6.85 -17.37
N MET A 215 31.03 6.79 -17.78
CA MET A 215 31.63 5.60 -18.38
C MET A 215 32.50 4.88 -17.35
N LEU A 216 31.97 3.80 -16.80
CA LEU A 216 32.63 3.00 -15.75
C LEU A 216 32.82 1.56 -16.23
N PRO A 217 33.96 0.92 -15.92
CA PRO A 217 34.16 -0.48 -16.24
C PRO A 217 33.31 -1.34 -15.29
N VAL A 218 32.24 -1.95 -15.81
CA VAL A 218 31.39 -2.85 -15.05
C VAL A 218 31.70 -4.27 -15.46
N LYS A 219 32.12 -5.10 -14.52
CA LYS A 219 32.26 -6.53 -14.70
C LYS A 219 30.88 -7.15 -14.45
N ILE A 220 30.22 -7.54 -15.52
CA ILE A 220 28.94 -8.28 -15.41
C ILE A 220 29.31 -9.69 -15.03
N GLY A 221 29.04 -10.09 -13.79
CA GLY A 221 29.24 -11.48 -13.33
C GLY A 221 28.51 -12.42 -14.28
N GLY A 222 29.22 -13.34 -14.88
CA GLY A 222 28.64 -14.36 -15.73
C GLY A 222 27.67 -15.20 -14.90
N ALA A 223 26.43 -15.36 -15.40
CA ALA A 223 25.48 -16.31 -14.83
C ALA A 223 26.17 -17.69 -14.77
N ARG A 224 26.37 -18.18 -13.57
CA ARG A 224 26.75 -19.58 -13.31
C ARG A 224 25.49 -20.44 -13.30
#